data_ff5b66a027fc1be3d661ecfa31ea8117
#
_entry.id   ff5b66a027fc1be3d661ecfa31ea8117
#
_cell.length_a   1.000
_cell.length_b   1.000
_cell.length_c   1.000
_cell.angle_alpha   90.00
_cell.angle_beta   90.00
_cell.angle_gamma   90.00
#
_symmetry.space_group_name_H-M   'P 1'
#
loop_
_entity.id
_entity.type
_entity.pdbx_description
1 polymer ?
#
loop_
_entity_poly.entity_id
_entity_poly.type
_entity_poly.pdbx_seq_one_letter_code
_entity_poly.pdbx_strand_id
1 'polypeptide(L)'
;MKGRFAPSPTGYIHLGNVWIALLSYVSTRQQKGQYVVRMEDIDIQRSKRDLGEALLDDLEWLGFEWDEGPRVGGPESTYWQSERQTYYGEILEHLASEKLIYPCFCNRTRLQSIASAPHVGDVIHRYDGHCRHLEDKFCLLYTSPSPRDGATSR
;
A
#
# COMPACT_ATOMS: atom_id res chain seq x y z
N MET A 1 9.60 17.96 -12.62
CA MET A 1 9.67 16.79 -11.72
C MET A 1 8.41 16.70 -10.89
N LYS A 2 7.95 15.50 -10.55
CA LYS A 2 6.81 15.31 -9.63
C LYS A 2 7.30 14.45 -8.44
N GLY A 3 7.24 15.01 -7.24
CA GLY A 3 7.55 14.32 -6.00
C GLY A 3 6.29 13.86 -5.29
N ARG A 4 6.39 12.91 -4.38
CA ARG A 4 5.22 12.35 -3.70
C ARG A 4 5.51 12.00 -2.24
N PHE A 5 4.55 12.27 -1.38
CA PHE A 5 4.42 11.68 -0.07
C PHE A 5 3.16 10.80 -0.04
N ALA A 6 3.31 9.55 0.36
CA ALA A 6 2.24 8.55 0.29
C ALA A 6 2.12 7.80 1.62
N PRO A 7 1.57 8.45 2.66
CA PRO A 7 1.44 7.85 3.99
C PRO A 7 0.24 6.90 4.07
N SER A 8 0.39 5.86 4.91
CA SER A 8 -0.72 5.00 5.32
C SER A 8 -1.26 5.47 6.67
N PRO A 9 -2.53 5.89 6.79
CA PRO A 9 -3.09 6.47 8.01
C PRO A 9 -3.48 5.38 9.02
N THR A 10 -2.50 4.62 9.50
CA THR A 10 -2.67 3.53 10.48
C THR A 10 -2.42 3.97 11.92
N GLY A 11 -2.05 5.22 12.14
CA GLY A 11 -1.76 5.86 13.41
C GLY A 11 -1.49 7.35 13.19
N TYR A 12 -1.29 8.07 14.29
CA TYR A 12 -0.88 9.47 14.22
C TYR A 12 0.52 9.60 13.58
N ILE A 13 0.75 10.75 12.95
CA ILE A 13 2.04 11.06 12.33
C ILE A 13 3.14 11.10 13.42
N HIS A 14 4.30 10.61 13.09
CA HIS A 14 5.47 10.69 13.96
C HIS A 14 6.66 11.30 13.21
N LEU A 15 7.71 11.68 13.94
CA LEU A 15 8.85 12.41 13.38
C LEU A 15 9.47 11.72 12.15
N GLY A 16 9.48 10.39 12.12
CA GLY A 16 9.98 9.64 10.95
C GLY A 16 9.18 9.88 9.69
N ASN A 17 7.83 9.97 9.79
CA ASN A 17 6.98 10.30 8.65
C ASN A 17 7.21 11.74 8.19
N VAL A 18 7.30 12.69 9.15
CA VAL A 18 7.58 14.10 8.87
C VAL A 18 8.93 14.24 8.17
N TRP A 19 9.94 13.51 8.61
CA TRP A 19 11.27 13.53 8.00
C TRP A 19 11.25 13.09 6.54
N ILE A 20 10.57 11.98 6.24
CA ILE A 20 10.41 11.48 4.87
C ILE A 20 9.63 12.48 4.01
N ALA A 21 8.53 13.04 4.55
CA ALA A 21 7.76 14.08 3.88
C ALA A 21 8.65 15.30 3.56
N LEU A 22 9.43 15.77 4.54
CA LEU A 22 10.32 16.93 4.39
C LEU A 22 11.38 16.69 3.31
N LEU A 23 12.07 15.55 3.33
CA LEU A 23 13.10 15.24 2.33
C LEU A 23 12.54 15.23 0.91
N SER A 24 11.39 14.57 0.72
CA SER A 24 10.72 14.51 -0.58
C SER A 24 10.19 15.89 -1.02
N TYR A 25 9.67 16.68 -0.08
CA TYR A 25 9.18 18.03 -0.32
C TYR A 25 10.31 18.96 -0.77
N VAL A 26 11.38 19.06 0.02
CA VAL A 26 12.52 19.95 -0.29
C VAL A 26 13.17 19.55 -1.61
N SER A 27 13.39 18.25 -1.85
CA SER A 27 13.94 17.76 -3.13
C SER A 27 13.07 18.15 -4.33
N THR A 28 11.75 18.09 -4.16
CA THR A 28 10.80 18.46 -5.22
C THR A 28 10.79 19.97 -5.44
N ARG A 29 10.71 20.77 -4.37
CA ARG A 29 10.64 22.22 -4.45
C ARG A 29 11.93 22.86 -4.99
N GLN A 30 13.10 22.31 -4.64
CA GLN A 30 14.39 22.75 -5.21
C GLN A 30 14.42 22.65 -6.74
N GLN A 31 13.73 21.64 -7.29
CA GLN A 31 13.62 21.43 -8.74
C GLN A 31 12.41 22.11 -9.37
N LYS A 32 11.74 23.00 -8.64
CA LYS A 32 10.49 23.67 -9.06
C LYS A 32 9.44 22.66 -9.52
N GLY A 33 9.41 21.49 -8.90
CA GLY A 33 8.51 20.37 -9.21
C GLY A 33 7.18 20.49 -8.49
N GLN A 34 6.22 19.67 -8.91
CA GLN A 34 4.92 19.51 -8.27
C GLN A 34 5.01 18.47 -7.15
N TYR A 35 4.42 18.77 -6.00
CA TYR A 35 4.37 17.86 -4.86
C TYR A 35 2.97 17.26 -4.70
N VAL A 36 2.91 15.95 -4.57
CA VAL A 36 1.67 15.19 -4.48
C VAL A 36 1.57 14.51 -3.13
N VAL A 37 0.42 14.62 -2.48
CA VAL A 37 0.06 13.81 -1.30
C VAL A 37 -0.98 12.78 -1.72
N ARG A 38 -0.76 11.50 -1.36
CA ARG A 38 -1.74 10.43 -1.61
C ARG A 38 -1.87 9.56 -0.37
N MET A 39 -3.08 9.40 0.12
CA MET A 39 -3.38 8.53 1.25
C MET A 39 -3.41 7.06 0.80
N GLU A 40 -2.55 6.24 1.40
CA GLU A 40 -2.50 4.80 1.13
C GLU A 40 -3.27 4.04 2.21
N ASP A 41 -4.59 4.14 2.13
CA ASP A 41 -5.57 3.63 3.08
C ASP A 41 -6.31 2.38 2.59
N ILE A 42 -5.69 1.60 1.69
CA ILE A 42 -6.31 0.39 1.13
C ILE A 42 -6.56 -0.70 2.18
N ASP A 43 -5.77 -0.75 3.24
CA ASP A 43 -5.99 -1.63 4.39
C ASP A 43 -7.03 -0.99 5.34
N ILE A 44 -8.30 -1.15 5.01
CA ILE A 44 -9.43 -0.56 5.74
C ILE A 44 -9.54 -1.02 7.20
N GLN A 45 -8.93 -2.16 7.57
CA GLN A 45 -8.94 -2.62 8.95
C GLN A 45 -8.00 -1.80 9.84
N ARG A 46 -6.86 -1.38 9.31
CA ARG A 46 -5.85 -0.62 10.04
C ARG A 46 -5.86 0.87 9.74
N SER A 47 -6.27 1.25 8.55
CA SER A 47 -6.34 2.65 8.13
C SER A 47 -7.69 3.25 8.52
N LYS A 48 -7.65 4.46 9.04
CA LYS A 48 -8.85 5.21 9.45
C LYS A 48 -8.87 6.58 8.78
N ARG A 49 -10.03 6.98 8.28
CA ARG A 49 -10.21 8.29 7.64
C ARG A 49 -9.81 9.43 8.56
N ASP A 50 -10.24 9.37 9.83
CA ASP A 50 -9.95 10.42 10.82
C ASP A 50 -8.44 10.58 11.06
N LEU A 51 -7.68 9.48 11.06
CA LEU A 51 -6.21 9.53 11.17
C LEU A 51 -5.56 10.14 9.93
N GLY A 52 -6.15 9.91 8.76
CA GLY A 52 -5.70 10.54 7.53
C GLY A 52 -5.97 12.03 7.50
N GLU A 53 -7.14 12.47 7.96
CA GLU A 53 -7.45 13.90 8.08
C GLU A 53 -6.55 14.58 9.11
N ALA A 54 -6.34 13.97 10.28
CA ALA A 54 -5.41 14.49 11.29
C ALA A 54 -3.97 14.61 10.75
N LEU A 55 -3.53 13.64 9.94
CA LEU A 55 -2.22 13.69 9.28
C LEU A 55 -2.13 14.89 8.30
N LEU A 56 -3.20 15.17 7.57
CA LEU A 56 -3.23 16.34 6.67
C LEU A 56 -3.18 17.65 7.46
N ASP A 57 -3.91 17.73 8.59
CA ASP A 57 -3.86 18.89 9.51
C ASP A 57 -2.44 19.11 10.05
N ASP A 58 -1.77 18.05 10.46
CA ASP A 58 -0.38 18.10 10.94
C ASP A 58 0.59 18.58 9.85
N LEU A 59 0.43 18.11 8.60
CA LEU A 59 1.26 18.56 7.49
C LEU A 59 1.04 20.05 7.19
N GLU A 60 -0.22 20.51 7.16
CA GLU A 60 -0.55 21.92 6.95
C GLU A 60 0.02 22.79 8.09
N TRP A 61 -0.12 22.35 9.33
CA TRP A 61 0.44 23.04 10.50
C TRP A 61 1.98 23.15 10.44
N LEU A 62 2.66 22.12 9.89
CA LEU A 62 4.09 22.12 9.66
C LEU A 62 4.53 22.97 8.45
N GLY A 63 3.59 23.55 7.71
CA GLY A 63 3.85 24.41 6.56
C GLY A 63 4.11 23.67 5.25
N PHE A 64 3.68 22.40 5.14
CA PHE A 64 3.69 21.71 3.86
C PHE A 64 2.54 22.21 2.98
N GLU A 65 2.86 22.48 1.74
CA GLU A 65 1.89 22.78 0.68
C GLU A 65 2.06 21.75 -0.44
N TRP A 66 0.95 21.19 -0.92
CA TRP A 66 0.97 20.25 -2.04
C TRP A 66 0.10 20.74 -3.19
N ASP A 67 0.53 20.40 -4.41
CA ASP A 67 -0.11 20.85 -5.66
C ASP A 67 -1.21 19.88 -6.09
N GLU A 68 -1.13 18.62 -5.69
CA GLU A 68 -2.12 17.59 -5.97
C GLU A 68 -2.32 16.71 -4.72
N GLY A 69 -3.55 16.38 -4.41
CA GLY A 69 -3.83 15.51 -3.26
C GLY A 69 -5.19 15.77 -2.64
N PRO A 70 -5.46 15.15 -1.47
CA PRO A 70 -6.63 15.47 -0.68
C PRO A 70 -6.72 16.97 -0.42
N ARG A 71 -7.94 17.51 -0.35
CA ARG A 71 -8.29 18.92 -0.13
C ARG A 71 -8.01 19.86 -1.31
N VAL A 72 -6.94 19.64 -2.08
CA VAL A 72 -6.59 20.50 -3.22
C VAL A 72 -7.02 19.92 -4.57
N GLY A 73 -7.25 18.61 -4.64
CA GLY A 73 -7.61 17.93 -5.90
C GLY A 73 -6.42 17.70 -6.82
N GLY A 74 -6.68 17.67 -8.13
CA GLY A 74 -5.69 17.43 -9.18
C GLY A 74 -6.28 16.67 -10.36
N PRO A 75 -5.46 16.16 -11.29
CA PRO A 75 -5.92 15.46 -12.47
C PRO A 75 -6.56 14.08 -12.19
N GLU A 76 -6.31 13.50 -11.02
CA GLU A 76 -6.87 12.22 -10.62
C GLU A 76 -8.25 12.41 -9.98
N SER A 77 -9.12 11.38 -10.08
CA SER A 77 -10.47 11.43 -9.51
C SER A 77 -10.46 11.49 -7.98
N THR A 78 -9.49 10.84 -7.36
CA THR A 78 -9.29 10.83 -5.91
C THR A 78 -7.84 10.56 -5.54
N TYR A 79 -7.45 11.03 -4.36
CA TYR A 79 -6.13 10.81 -3.75
C TYR A 79 -6.20 9.95 -2.48
N TRP A 80 -7.32 9.28 -2.27
CA TRP A 80 -7.51 8.23 -1.27
C TRP A 80 -7.54 6.88 -1.98
N GLN A 81 -6.64 6.00 -1.60
CA GLN A 81 -6.47 4.72 -2.29
C GLN A 81 -7.68 3.81 -2.12
N SER A 82 -8.35 3.86 -0.96
CA SER A 82 -9.59 3.12 -0.69
C SER A 82 -10.74 3.45 -1.64
N GLU A 83 -10.77 4.67 -2.18
CA GLU A 83 -11.79 5.12 -3.12
C GLU A 83 -11.53 4.67 -4.58
N ARG A 84 -10.39 3.99 -4.83
CA ARG A 84 -9.99 3.50 -6.16
C ARG A 84 -10.18 1.99 -6.34
N GLN A 85 -10.92 1.33 -5.47
CA GLN A 85 -11.07 -0.13 -5.49
C GLN A 85 -11.66 -0.65 -6.80
N THR A 86 -12.65 0.03 -7.39
CA THR A 86 -13.23 -0.35 -8.68
C THR A 86 -12.15 -0.36 -9.77
N TYR A 87 -11.35 0.69 -9.86
CA TYR A 87 -10.24 0.77 -10.81
C TYR A 87 -9.21 -0.34 -10.61
N TYR A 88 -8.86 -0.66 -9.37
CA TYR A 88 -7.94 -1.78 -9.09
C TYR A 88 -8.56 -3.12 -9.44
N GLY A 89 -9.87 -3.31 -9.22
CA GLY A 89 -10.60 -4.50 -9.61
C GLY A 89 -10.53 -4.74 -11.12
N GLU A 90 -10.83 -3.74 -11.92
CA GLU A 90 -10.76 -3.81 -13.40
C GLU A 90 -9.36 -4.20 -13.89
N ILE A 91 -8.31 -3.62 -13.32
CA ILE A 91 -6.92 -3.97 -13.65
C ILE A 91 -6.58 -5.41 -13.25
N LEU A 92 -7.03 -5.85 -12.06
CA LEU A 92 -6.80 -7.22 -11.62
C LEU A 92 -7.54 -8.23 -12.52
N GLU A 93 -8.76 -7.95 -12.91
CA GLU A 93 -9.52 -8.79 -13.85
C GLU A 93 -8.83 -8.88 -15.22
N HIS A 94 -8.34 -7.75 -15.73
CA HIS A 94 -7.57 -7.73 -16.97
C HIS A 94 -6.29 -8.58 -16.85
N LEU A 95 -5.50 -8.40 -15.78
CA LEU A 95 -4.29 -9.20 -15.56
C LEU A 95 -4.59 -10.69 -15.40
N ALA A 96 -5.72 -11.04 -14.78
CA ALA A 96 -6.15 -12.43 -14.64
C ALA A 96 -6.54 -13.03 -15.99
N SER A 97 -7.29 -12.28 -16.83
CA SER A 97 -7.68 -12.72 -18.17
C SER A 97 -6.48 -13.02 -19.08
N GLU A 98 -5.43 -12.19 -18.95
CA GLU A 98 -4.15 -12.37 -19.64
C GLU A 98 -3.24 -13.43 -19.00
N LYS A 99 -3.67 -14.08 -17.91
CA LYS A 99 -2.89 -15.07 -17.14
C LYS A 99 -1.55 -14.55 -16.62
N LEU A 100 -1.46 -13.25 -16.39
CA LEU A 100 -0.26 -12.60 -15.87
C LEU A 100 -0.16 -12.69 -14.34
N ILE A 101 -1.27 -12.98 -13.67
CA ILE A 101 -1.34 -13.19 -12.23
C ILE A 101 -2.01 -14.52 -11.91
N TYR A 102 -1.76 -15.01 -10.71
CA TYR A 102 -2.38 -16.21 -10.17
C TYR A 102 -2.67 -16.03 -8.66
N PRO A 103 -3.68 -16.71 -8.11
CA PRO A 103 -3.99 -16.65 -6.68
C PRO A 103 -2.86 -17.28 -5.86
N CYS A 104 -2.43 -16.61 -4.79
CA CYS A 104 -1.42 -17.12 -3.88
C CYS A 104 -1.98 -17.24 -2.46
N PHE A 105 -1.97 -18.44 -1.91
CA PHE A 105 -2.48 -18.80 -0.59
C PHE A 105 -1.39 -18.94 0.47
N CYS A 106 -0.16 -18.56 0.16
CA CYS A 106 0.96 -18.60 1.09
C CYS A 106 0.82 -17.51 2.16
N ASN A 107 0.86 -17.90 3.42
CA ASN A 107 0.94 -16.97 4.53
C ASN A 107 2.40 -16.50 4.78
N ARG A 108 2.54 -15.45 5.61
CA ARG A 108 3.85 -14.87 5.92
C ARG A 108 4.79 -15.88 6.56
N THR A 109 4.28 -16.77 7.43
CA THR A 109 5.08 -17.81 8.10
C THR A 109 5.71 -18.78 7.10
N ARG A 110 4.93 -19.23 6.08
CA ARG A 110 5.46 -20.06 5.02
C ARG A 110 6.55 -19.32 4.22
N LEU A 111 6.31 -18.07 3.84
CA LEU A 111 7.27 -17.28 3.09
C LEU A 111 8.58 -17.08 3.88
N GLN A 112 8.50 -16.89 5.19
CA GLN A 112 9.67 -16.80 6.07
C GLN A 112 10.40 -18.15 6.22
N SER A 113 9.68 -19.28 6.25
CA SER A 113 10.32 -20.61 6.36
C SER A 113 11.11 -20.98 5.10
N ILE A 114 10.67 -20.54 3.92
CA ILE A 114 11.43 -20.71 2.67
C ILE A 114 12.71 -19.86 2.71
N ALA A 115 12.62 -18.68 3.30
CA ALA A 115 13.73 -17.76 3.44
C ALA A 115 14.81 -18.23 4.43
N SER A 116 14.44 -19.08 5.39
CA SER A 116 15.35 -19.59 6.43
C SER A 116 16.21 -20.77 6.00
N ALA A 117 16.10 -21.26 4.74
CA ALA A 117 17.05 -22.20 4.15
C ALA A 117 18.20 -21.40 3.48
N PRO A 118 19.30 -21.07 4.20
CA PRO A 118 20.27 -20.11 3.69
C PRO A 118 21.19 -20.76 2.67
N HIS A 119 21.17 -20.25 1.46
CA HIS A 119 22.38 -20.25 0.66
C HIS A 119 23.21 -19.03 1.07
N VAL A 120 24.43 -19.29 1.51
CA VAL A 120 25.40 -18.26 1.93
C VAL A 120 25.54 -17.22 0.81
N GLY A 121 24.99 -16.00 1.04
CA GLY A 121 25.13 -14.88 0.12
C GLY A 121 23.85 -14.24 -0.42
N ASP A 122 22.67 -14.87 -0.29
CA ASP A 122 21.41 -14.31 -0.80
C ASP A 122 20.64 -13.54 0.29
N VAL A 123 20.66 -12.21 0.19
CA VAL A 123 19.86 -11.28 1.02
C VAL A 123 18.40 -11.16 0.51
N ILE A 124 18.08 -11.73 -0.65
CA ILE A 124 16.76 -11.59 -1.28
C ILE A 124 15.95 -12.87 -1.11
N HIS A 125 14.88 -12.81 -0.33
CA HIS A 125 13.92 -13.89 -0.18
C HIS A 125 13.11 -14.10 -1.47
N ARG A 126 13.43 -15.14 -2.21
CA ARG A 126 12.76 -15.45 -3.48
C ARG A 126 11.59 -16.40 -3.22
N TYR A 127 10.40 -16.02 -3.71
CA TYR A 127 9.23 -16.90 -3.68
C TYR A 127 9.46 -18.13 -4.58
N ASP A 128 9.14 -19.32 -4.07
CA ASP A 128 9.34 -20.61 -4.75
C ASP A 128 8.31 -20.94 -5.85
N GLY A 129 7.31 -20.08 -6.03
CA GLY A 129 6.26 -20.29 -7.03
C GLY A 129 5.23 -21.35 -6.65
N HIS A 130 5.16 -21.77 -5.40
CA HIS A 130 4.30 -22.87 -4.92
C HIS A 130 2.86 -22.82 -5.41
N CYS A 131 2.24 -21.63 -5.43
CA CYS A 131 0.85 -21.50 -5.87
C CYS A 131 0.67 -21.30 -7.37
N ARG A 132 1.75 -21.18 -8.14
CA ARG A 132 1.69 -20.86 -9.58
C ARG A 132 0.97 -21.93 -10.41
N HIS A 133 1.05 -23.18 -10.00
CA HIS A 133 0.54 -24.34 -10.75
C HIS A 133 -0.59 -25.06 -10.01
N LEU A 134 -1.26 -24.38 -9.07
CA LEU A 134 -2.43 -24.93 -8.42
C LEU A 134 -3.60 -24.97 -9.41
N GLU A 135 -4.30 -26.11 -9.43
CA GLU A 135 -5.51 -26.26 -10.24
C GLU A 135 -6.63 -25.34 -9.70
N ASP A 136 -7.50 -24.86 -10.59
CA ASP A 136 -8.59 -23.91 -10.30
C ASP A 136 -9.54 -24.37 -9.18
N LYS A 137 -9.69 -25.69 -8.99
CA LYS A 137 -10.53 -26.27 -7.90
C LYS A 137 -10.07 -25.86 -6.49
N PHE A 138 -8.79 -25.51 -6.30
CA PHE A 138 -8.31 -24.98 -5.03
C PHE A 138 -8.67 -23.53 -4.80
N CYS A 139 -9.01 -22.80 -5.87
CA CYS A 139 -9.46 -21.41 -5.79
C CYS A 139 -10.84 -21.28 -5.12
N LEU A 140 -11.71 -22.30 -5.26
CA LEU A 140 -13.06 -22.32 -4.69
C LEU A 140 -13.11 -22.59 -3.17
N LEU A 141 -12.04 -23.09 -2.58
CA LEU A 141 -11.95 -23.32 -1.13
C LEU A 141 -11.65 -22.06 -0.31
N TYR A 142 -11.41 -20.92 -0.98
CA TYR A 142 -11.00 -19.68 -0.33
C TYR A 142 -12.13 -18.65 -0.13
N THR A 143 -13.36 -19.09 -0.05
CA THR A 143 -14.49 -18.28 0.44
C THR A 143 -14.62 -18.30 1.96
N SER A 144 -13.75 -19.01 2.67
CA SER A 144 -13.67 -18.94 4.13
C SER A 144 -12.83 -17.74 4.55
N PRO A 145 -13.26 -16.97 5.56
CA PRO A 145 -12.47 -15.87 6.09
C PRO A 145 -11.07 -16.38 6.50
N SER A 146 -10.06 -15.58 6.20
CA SER A 146 -8.68 -15.88 6.57
C SER A 146 -8.60 -16.17 8.06
N PRO A 147 -7.74 -17.11 8.53
CA PRO A 147 -7.49 -17.29 9.97
C PRO A 147 -7.06 -16.00 10.70
N ARG A 148 -6.73 -14.94 9.95
CA ARG A 148 -6.50 -13.59 10.50
C ARG A 148 -7.78 -12.87 10.88
N ASP A 149 -8.92 -13.21 10.25
CA ASP A 149 -10.20 -12.54 10.51
C ASP A 149 -10.85 -13.06 11.81
N GLY A 150 -10.36 -14.18 12.35
CA GLY A 150 -10.79 -14.79 13.63
C GLY A 150 -9.91 -14.48 14.82
N ALA A 151 -8.77 -13.81 14.66
CA ALA A 151 -7.85 -13.46 15.74
C ALA A 151 -8.10 -12.04 16.26
N THR A 152 -9.35 -11.71 16.55
CA THR A 152 -9.70 -10.60 17.43
C THR A 152 -9.72 -11.12 18.86
N SER A 153 -8.95 -10.44 19.71
CA SER A 153 -9.01 -10.45 21.17
C SER A 153 -8.48 -11.69 21.91
N ARG A 154 -7.25 -11.58 22.38
CA ARG A 154 -6.97 -11.69 23.83
C ARG A 154 -5.80 -10.83 24.21
#